data_2c5cc98be2c0be723bfae9b6243411a7
#
_entry.id   2c5cc98be2c0be723bfae9b6243411a7
#
_cell.length_a   1.000
_cell.length_b   1.000
_cell.length_c   1.000
_cell.angle_alpha   90.00
_cell.angle_beta   90.00
_cell.angle_gamma   90.00
#
_symmetry.space_group_name_H-M   'P 1'
#
loop_
_entity.id
_entity.type
_entity.pdbx_description
1 polymer ?
#
loop_
_entity_poly.entity_id
_entity_poly.type
_entity_poly.pdbx_seq_one_letter_code
_entity_poly.pdbx_strand_id
1 'polypeptide(L)' 'MKSKFNSYTFYVDSTQQTINFDSLDEVNEYVCDITGVSQNQVVIVDDVEEKGHSNVTVKDKFGDKMRVVGFVYGSRW' A
#
# COMPACT_ATOMS: atom_id res chain seq x y z
N MET A 1 0.55 1.54 20.55
CA MET A 1 -0.21 2.75 20.18
C MET A 1 -1.29 2.40 19.17
N LYS A 2 -2.50 2.88 19.39
CA LYS A 2 -3.59 2.60 18.46
C LYS A 2 -3.45 3.45 17.21
N SER A 3 -3.72 2.84 16.07
CA SER A 3 -3.84 3.55 14.80
C SER A 3 -5.04 4.50 14.84
N LYS A 4 -4.95 5.60 14.11
CA LYS A 4 -6.06 6.54 13.91
C LYS A 4 -7.19 5.93 13.08
N PHE A 5 -6.90 4.87 12.35
CA PHE A 5 -7.82 4.29 11.37
C PHE A 5 -8.20 2.89 11.78
N ASN A 6 -9.44 2.52 11.49
CA ASN A 6 -9.94 1.17 11.74
C ASN A 6 -9.59 0.21 10.61
N SER A 7 -9.41 0.74 9.42
CA SER A 7 -9.08 -0.05 8.25
C SER A 7 -8.35 0.81 7.23
N TYR A 8 -7.85 0.17 6.20
CA TYR A 8 -7.14 0.84 5.10
C TYR A 8 -7.75 0.38 3.79
N THR A 9 -8.03 1.33 2.90
CA THR A 9 -8.55 1.03 1.57
C THR A 9 -7.42 1.20 0.57
N PHE A 10 -7.18 0.15 -0.20
CA PHE A 10 -6.15 0.16 -1.23
C PHE A 10 -6.82 0.20 -2.61
N TYR A 11 -6.46 1.20 -3.39
CA TYR A 11 -6.89 1.34 -4.77
C TYR A 11 -5.82 0.72 -5.67
N VAL A 12 -6.22 -0.29 -6.45
CA VAL A 12 -5.32 -0.97 -7.38
C VAL A 12 -5.36 -0.25 -8.72
N ASP A 13 -4.26 0.37 -9.09
CA ASP A 13 -4.21 1.22 -10.28
C ASP A 13 -4.51 0.44 -11.56
N SER A 14 -3.96 -0.77 -11.69
CA SER A 14 -4.10 -1.56 -12.91
C SER A 14 -5.53 -2.06 -13.17
N THR A 15 -6.29 -2.34 -12.11
CA THR A 15 -7.65 -2.88 -12.23
C THR A 15 -8.72 -1.87 -11.86
N GLN A 16 -8.32 -0.74 -11.27
CA GLN A 16 -9.21 0.31 -10.78
C GLN A 16 -10.19 -0.20 -9.72
N GLN A 17 -9.79 -1.21 -8.96
CA GLN A 17 -10.59 -1.78 -7.89
C GLN A 17 -10.09 -1.29 -6.54
N THR A 18 -10.99 -1.23 -5.55
CA THR A 18 -10.63 -0.91 -4.18
C THR A 18 -10.86 -2.12 -3.28
N ILE A 19 -9.95 -2.32 -2.34
CA ILE A 19 -10.01 -3.44 -1.41
C ILE A 19 -9.71 -2.90 -0.02
N ASN A 20 -10.50 -3.33 0.97
CA ASN A 20 -10.30 -2.94 2.36
C ASN A 20 -9.41 -3.96 3.08
N PHE A 21 -8.49 -3.45 3.90
CA PHE A 21 -7.60 -4.27 4.72
C PHE A 21 -7.62 -3.75 6.16
N ASP A 22 -7.32 -4.63 7.10
CA ASP A 22 -7.28 -4.27 8.52
C ASP A 22 -5.97 -3.60 8.91
N SER A 23 -4.91 -3.81 8.15
CA SER A 23 -3.60 -3.25 8.45
C SER A 23 -2.81 -2.94 7.19
N LEU A 24 -1.78 -2.10 7.33
CA LEU A 24 -0.86 -1.82 6.23
C LEU A 24 0.00 -3.02 5.86
N ASP A 25 0.25 -3.92 6.80
CA ASP A 25 0.97 -5.17 6.51
C ASP A 25 0.20 -6.02 5.51
N GLU A 26 -1.13 -6.06 5.63
CA GLU A 26 -1.97 -6.78 4.68
C GLU A 26 -1.95 -6.14 3.30
N VAL A 27 -1.90 -4.81 3.23
CA VAL A 27 -1.74 -4.10 1.96
C VAL A 27 -0.42 -4.51 1.29
N ASN A 28 0.66 -4.54 2.08
CA ASN A 28 1.97 -4.93 1.58
C ASN A 28 1.94 -6.36 1.02
N GLU A 29 1.37 -7.30 1.76
CA GLU A 29 1.24 -8.70 1.31
C GLU A 29 0.44 -8.81 0.01
N TYR A 30 -0.66 -8.07 -0.08
CA TYR A 30 -1.49 -8.08 -1.28
C TYR A 30 -0.71 -7.56 -2.50
N VAL A 31 0.04 -6.49 -2.32
CA VAL A 31 0.87 -5.93 -3.41
C VAL A 31 1.92 -6.95 -3.85
N CYS A 32 2.53 -7.67 -2.92
CA CYS A 32 3.47 -8.73 -3.25
C CYS A 32 2.81 -9.82 -4.09
N ASP A 33 1.59 -10.21 -3.73
CA ASP A 33 0.85 -11.25 -4.45
C ASP A 33 0.52 -10.84 -5.89
N ILE A 34 0.07 -9.61 -6.10
CA ILE A 34 -0.35 -9.18 -7.45
C ILE A 34 0.81 -8.77 -8.34
N THR A 35 1.94 -8.41 -7.76
CA THR A 35 3.11 -7.95 -8.53
C THR A 35 4.22 -8.99 -8.61
N GLY A 36 4.20 -9.99 -7.73
CA GLY A 36 5.25 -11.01 -7.67
C GLY A 36 6.56 -10.53 -7.06
N VAL A 37 6.57 -9.38 -6.37
CA VAL A 37 7.78 -8.85 -5.74
C VAL A 37 7.87 -9.28 -4.27
N SER A 38 9.05 -9.12 -3.69
CA SER A 38 9.26 -9.38 -2.26
C SER A 38 8.75 -8.21 -1.42
N GLN A 39 8.45 -8.47 -0.14
CA GLN A 39 7.91 -7.45 0.76
C GLN A 39 8.83 -6.23 0.89
N ASN A 40 10.14 -6.42 0.86
CA ASN A 40 11.09 -5.33 0.95
C ASN A 40 11.16 -4.46 -0.31
N GLN A 41 10.54 -4.87 -1.39
CA GLN A 41 10.44 -4.08 -2.61
C GLN A 41 9.22 -3.16 -2.62
N VAL A 42 8.26 -3.38 -1.71
CA VAL A 42 7.06 -2.55 -1.62
C VAL A 42 7.35 -1.35 -0.74
N VAL A 43 7.06 -0.15 -1.24
CA VAL A 43 7.28 1.09 -0.50
C VAL A 43 5.98 1.87 -0.41
N ILE A 44 5.54 2.10 0.82
CA ILE A 44 4.46 3.03 1.11
C ILE A 44 5.15 4.37 1.38
N VAL A 45 5.03 5.30 0.46
CA VAL A 45 5.89 6.48 0.36
C VAL A 45 5.75 7.41 1.57
N ASP A 46 4.51 7.67 1.96
CA ASP A 46 4.20 8.59 3.05
C ASP A 46 3.72 7.84 4.28
N ASP A 47 3.76 8.52 5.42
CA ASP A 47 3.20 7.99 6.66
C ASP A 47 1.68 8.12 6.61
N VAL A 48 0.99 7.01 6.38
CA VAL A 48 -0.47 6.98 6.28
C VAL A 48 -1.12 7.41 7.59
N GLU A 49 -0.52 7.06 8.73
CA GLU A 49 -1.05 7.44 10.04
C GLU A 49 -1.05 8.95 10.24
N GLU A 50 -0.07 9.64 9.67
CA GLU A 50 0.02 11.10 9.79
C GLU A 50 -0.76 11.81 8.70
N LYS A 51 -0.58 11.39 7.44
CA LYS A 51 -1.15 12.09 6.28
C LYS A 51 -2.52 11.58 5.87
N GLY A 52 -2.89 10.40 6.28
CA GLY A 52 -4.16 9.78 5.93
C GLY A 52 -4.14 9.00 4.62
N HIS A 53 -3.09 9.12 3.83
CA HIS A 53 -2.99 8.44 2.54
C HIS A 53 -1.54 8.39 2.07
N SER A 54 -1.29 7.52 1.10
CA SER A 54 0.01 7.43 0.46
C SER A 54 -0.09 6.73 -0.88
N ASN A 55 0.82 7.05 -1.79
CA ASN A 55 1.06 6.21 -2.95
C ASN A 55 1.77 4.94 -2.51
N VAL A 56 1.45 3.83 -3.16
CA VAL A 56 2.11 2.55 -2.93
C VAL A 56 2.92 2.22 -4.17
N THR A 57 4.22 2.04 -3.98
CA THR A 57 5.15 1.81 -5.09
C THR A 57 5.87 0.49 -4.88
N VAL A 58 6.40 -0.06 -5.96
CA VAL A 58 7.31 -1.20 -5.91
C VAL A 58 8.62 -0.80 -6.57
N LYS A 59 9.72 -1.21 -5.94
CA LYS A 59 11.06 -1.03 -6.51
C LYS A 59 11.38 -2.22 -7.42
N ASP A 60 12.24 -2.00 -8.40
CA ASP A 60 12.80 -3.14 -9.12
C ASP A 60 13.76 -3.90 -8.19
N LYS A 61 14.26 -5.06 -8.62
CA LYS A 61 15.12 -5.87 -7.76
C LYS A 61 16.49 -5.23 -7.51
N PHE A 62 16.85 -4.20 -8.25
CA PHE A 62 18.08 -3.46 -8.03
C PHE A 62 17.85 -2.17 -7.22
N GLY A 63 16.58 -1.81 -6.98
CA GLY A 63 16.24 -0.60 -6.26
C GLY A 63 16.41 0.69 -7.05
N ASP A 64 16.67 0.61 -8.34
CA ASP A 64 16.94 1.78 -9.18
C ASP A 64 15.68 2.49 -9.65
N LYS A 65 14.59 1.76 -9.81
CA LYS A 65 13.35 2.29 -10.34
C LYS A 65 12.18 1.98 -9.42
N MET A 66 11.25 2.90 -9.36
CA MET A 66 10.01 2.73 -8.60
C MET A 66 8.82 2.91 -9.51
N ARG A 67 7.80 2.09 -9.32
CA ARG A 67 6.57 2.15 -10.08
C ARG A 67 5.39 2.26 -9.13
N VAL A 68 4.50 3.20 -9.36
CA VAL A 68 3.26 3.31 -8.57
C VAL A 68 2.33 2.18 -8.99
N VAL A 69 1.90 1.37 -8.01
CA VAL A 69 0.97 0.27 -8.24
C VAL A 69 -0.42 0.56 -7.70
N GLY A 70 -0.53 1.56 -6.84
CA GLY A 70 -1.80 1.93 -6.27
C GLY A 70 -1.69 3.02 -5.25
N PHE A 71 -2.77 3.18 -4.51
CA PHE A 71 -2.93 4.26 -3.54
C PHE A 71 -3.66 3.69 -2.34
N VAL A 72 -3.18 4.00 -1.14
CA VAL A 72 -3.81 3.54 0.10
C VAL A 72 -4.23 4.75 0.93
N TYR A 73 -5.39 4.64 1.58
CA TYR A 73 -5.86 5.67 2.50
C TYR A 73 -6.52 5.03 3.70
N GLY A 74 -6.46 5.72 4.82
CA GLY A 74 -7.05 5.25 6.05
C GLY A 74 -8.55 5.51 6.10
N SER A 75 -9.28 4.59 6.74
CA SER A 75 -10.72 4.70 6.94
C SER A 75 -11.06 4.54 8.42
N ARG A 76 -12.11 5.20 8.84
CA ARG A 76 -12.58 5.16 10.23
C ARG A 76 -13.93 4.46 10.40
N TRP A 77 -14.38 3.77 9.36
CA TRP A 77 -15.62 3.01 9.46
C TRP A 77 -15.42 1.64 10.03
#